data_7044f0271324e338b31ab8f89a5316cd
#
_entry.id   7044f0271324e338b31ab8f89a5316cd
#
_cell.length_a   1.000
_cell.length_b   1.000
_cell.length_c   1.000
_cell.angle_alpha   90.00
_cell.angle_beta   90.00
_cell.angle_gamma   90.00
#
_symmetry.space_group_name_H-M   'P 1'
#
loop_
_entity.id
_entity.type
_entity.pdbx_description
1 polymer ?
#
loop_
_entity_poly.entity_id
_entity_poly.type
_entity_poly.pdbx_seq_one_letter_code
_entity_poly.pdbx_strand_id
1 'polypeptide(L)'
;MCIRDSSYVVQRGAEAVYTEAGQKQIQKTLGIYRKNALAILAGVKEVGLRASGGINSPYIWVSVPDGMSSWDFFHFLLREAQVICTPGSGFGPCGEGYVRLTAFNTSEKTAMAVKRLKTAVKKYTNKG
;
A
#
# COMPACT_ATOMS: atom_id res chain seq x y z
N MET A 1 -10.85 -29.83 1.24
CA MET A 1 -10.53 -28.94 0.10
C MET A 1 -10.91 -29.65 -1.19
N CYS A 2 -11.88 -29.13 -1.93
CA CYS A 2 -12.32 -29.76 -3.18
C CYS A 2 -11.32 -29.43 -4.30
N ILE A 3 -10.68 -30.45 -4.85
CA ILE A 3 -9.80 -30.31 -6.04
C ILE A 3 -10.54 -29.85 -7.30
N ARG A 4 -11.85 -29.56 -7.22
CA ARG A 4 -12.69 -29.09 -8.32
C ARG A 4 -13.01 -27.60 -8.26
N ASP A 5 -12.41 -26.85 -7.32
CA ASP A 5 -12.74 -25.44 -7.08
C ASP A 5 -12.16 -24.48 -8.12
N SER A 6 -11.21 -24.95 -8.93
CA SER A 6 -10.57 -24.14 -9.98
C SER A 6 -10.87 -24.72 -11.35
N SER A 7 -11.26 -23.89 -12.30
CA SER A 7 -11.42 -24.32 -13.69
C SER A 7 -10.07 -24.71 -14.30
N TYR A 8 -10.08 -25.64 -15.27
CA TYR A 8 -8.86 -26.09 -15.96
C TYR A 8 -8.07 -24.92 -16.58
N VAL A 9 -8.77 -23.95 -17.15
CA VAL A 9 -8.13 -22.78 -17.79
C VAL A 9 -7.36 -21.95 -16.75
N VAL A 10 -7.91 -21.76 -15.57
CA VAL A 10 -7.24 -21.04 -14.47
C VAL A 10 -6.02 -21.80 -13.96
N GLN A 11 -6.13 -23.13 -13.85
CA GLN A 11 -4.99 -23.97 -13.45
C GLN A 11 -3.84 -23.91 -14.47
N ARG A 12 -4.16 -23.97 -15.76
CA ARG A 12 -3.15 -23.83 -16.84
C ARG A 12 -2.50 -22.44 -16.83
N GLY A 13 -3.29 -21.40 -16.56
CA GLY A 13 -2.77 -20.03 -16.38
C GLY A 13 -1.81 -19.92 -15.18
N ALA A 14 -2.15 -20.55 -14.06
CA ALA A 14 -1.28 -20.60 -12.88
C ALA A 14 0.01 -21.39 -13.15
N GLU A 15 -0.07 -22.50 -13.88
CA GLU A 15 1.12 -23.28 -14.27
C GLU A 15 2.10 -22.47 -15.13
N ALA A 16 1.59 -21.57 -15.98
CA ALA A 16 2.43 -20.70 -16.82
C ALA A 16 3.40 -19.82 -16.01
N VAL A 17 3.08 -19.53 -14.73
CA VAL A 17 3.95 -18.84 -13.79
C VAL A 17 5.31 -19.52 -13.61
N TYR A 18 5.34 -20.84 -13.69
CA TYR A 18 6.56 -21.65 -13.51
C TYR A 18 7.40 -21.80 -14.77
N THR A 19 6.93 -21.30 -15.90
CA THR A 19 7.73 -21.25 -17.13
C THR A 19 8.80 -20.16 -17.03
N GLU A 20 9.87 -20.27 -17.83
CA GLU A 20 10.92 -19.25 -17.86
C GLU A 20 10.37 -17.86 -18.25
N ALA A 21 9.45 -17.80 -19.22
CA ALA A 21 8.79 -16.57 -19.63
C ALA A 21 7.92 -15.99 -18.51
N GLY A 22 7.15 -16.85 -17.81
CA GLY A 22 6.33 -16.47 -16.66
C GLY A 22 7.17 -15.89 -15.53
N GLN A 23 8.27 -16.55 -15.17
CA GLN A 23 9.19 -16.08 -14.15
C GLN A 23 9.79 -14.70 -14.48
N LYS A 24 10.22 -14.49 -15.73
CA LYS A 24 10.72 -13.18 -16.17
C LYS A 24 9.66 -12.07 -16.03
N GLN A 25 8.41 -12.35 -16.40
CA GLN A 25 7.32 -11.39 -16.27
C GLN A 25 7.01 -11.06 -14.80
N ILE A 26 6.99 -12.07 -13.92
CA ILE A 26 6.75 -11.89 -12.49
C ILE A 26 7.86 -11.05 -11.86
N GLN A 27 9.12 -11.35 -12.13
CA GLN A 27 10.25 -10.58 -11.61
C GLN A 27 10.16 -9.10 -12.01
N LYS A 28 9.76 -8.81 -13.25
CA LYS A 28 9.52 -7.44 -13.71
C LYS A 28 8.42 -6.75 -12.90
N THR A 29 7.30 -7.44 -12.67
CA THR A 29 6.15 -6.92 -11.91
C THR A 29 6.52 -6.69 -10.44
N LEU A 30 7.19 -7.66 -9.81
CA LEU A 30 7.68 -7.53 -8.43
C LEU A 30 8.68 -6.38 -8.28
N GLY A 31 9.53 -6.16 -9.29
CA GLY A 31 10.43 -5.03 -9.33
C GLY A 31 9.71 -3.68 -9.28
N ILE A 32 8.59 -3.55 -10.00
CA ILE A 32 7.75 -2.34 -9.96
C ILE A 32 7.15 -2.15 -8.57
N TYR A 33 6.57 -3.20 -7.98
CA TYR A 33 5.96 -3.11 -6.64
C TYR A 33 6.98 -2.79 -5.55
N ARG A 34 8.18 -3.38 -5.62
CA ARG A 34 9.27 -3.06 -4.70
C ARG A 34 9.70 -1.58 -4.81
N LYS A 35 9.84 -1.06 -6.02
CA LYS A 35 10.15 0.35 -6.26
C LYS A 35 9.06 1.27 -5.69
N ASN A 36 7.79 0.92 -5.90
CA ASN A 36 6.67 1.66 -5.38
C ASN A 36 6.65 1.64 -3.83
N ALA A 37 6.88 0.48 -3.22
CA ALA A 37 6.94 0.36 -1.76
C ALA A 37 8.03 1.24 -1.16
N LEU A 38 9.23 1.25 -1.74
CA LEU A 38 10.33 2.11 -1.30
C LEU A 38 9.97 3.60 -1.43
N ALA A 39 9.30 3.99 -2.51
CA ALA A 39 8.85 5.38 -2.70
C ALA A 39 7.82 5.79 -1.64
N ILE A 40 6.87 4.91 -1.31
CA ILE A 40 5.88 5.14 -0.25
C ILE A 40 6.57 5.28 1.10
N LEU A 41 7.47 4.34 1.46
CA LEU A 41 8.21 4.36 2.72
C LEU A 41 9.03 5.65 2.88
N ALA A 42 9.74 6.06 1.83
CA ALA A 42 10.50 7.30 1.84
C ALA A 42 9.59 8.51 2.05
N GLY A 43 8.47 8.59 1.32
CA GLY A 43 7.53 9.71 1.43
C GLY A 43 6.83 9.80 2.78
N VAL A 44 6.51 8.67 3.40
CA VAL A 44 5.89 8.61 4.73
C VAL A 44 6.89 9.03 5.82
N LYS A 45 8.13 8.56 5.75
CA LYS A 45 9.19 8.96 6.68
C LYS A 45 9.51 10.46 6.60
N GLU A 46 9.50 11.04 5.42
CA GLU A 46 9.78 12.46 5.20
C GLU A 46 8.77 13.39 5.90
N VAL A 47 7.55 12.92 6.14
CA VAL A 47 6.51 13.67 6.87
C VAL A 47 6.42 13.27 8.35
N GLY A 48 7.40 12.54 8.86
CA GLY A 48 7.51 12.20 10.28
C GLY A 48 6.62 11.04 10.75
N LEU A 49 5.91 10.35 9.84
CA LEU A 49 5.09 9.21 10.20
C LEU A 49 5.93 7.92 10.26
N ARG A 50 5.59 7.06 11.22
CA ARG A 50 6.22 5.74 11.34
C ARG A 50 5.60 4.78 10.31
N ALA A 51 6.42 3.96 9.70
CA ALA A 51 5.97 2.95 8.75
C ALA A 51 6.71 1.63 8.94
N SER A 52 6.00 0.53 8.71
CA SER A 52 6.54 -0.83 8.72
C SER A 52 6.01 -1.64 7.54
N GLY A 53 6.72 -2.71 7.16
CA GLY A 53 6.40 -3.50 5.97
C GLY A 53 7.05 -2.96 4.70
N GLY A 54 6.56 -3.35 3.54
CA GLY A 54 7.05 -2.88 2.23
C GLY A 54 8.38 -3.47 1.75
N ILE A 55 9.00 -4.40 2.50
CA ILE A 55 10.27 -5.07 2.12
C ILE A 55 9.96 -6.42 1.45
N ASN A 56 9.31 -7.31 2.19
CA ASN A 56 8.94 -8.66 1.74
C ASN A 56 7.45 -8.78 1.39
N SER A 57 6.73 -7.67 1.46
CA SER A 57 5.30 -7.57 1.18
C SER A 57 5.02 -6.24 0.50
N PRO A 58 4.06 -6.16 -0.42
CA PRO A 58 3.63 -4.91 -1.05
C PRO A 58 2.74 -4.05 -0.12
N TYR A 59 2.51 -4.49 1.11
CA TYR A 59 1.71 -3.78 2.10
C TYR A 59 2.59 -2.99 3.07
N ILE A 60 2.19 -1.76 3.34
CA ILE A 60 2.88 -0.83 4.23
C ILE A 60 1.89 -0.36 5.29
N TRP A 61 2.21 -0.59 6.54
CA TRP A 61 1.49 -0.05 7.68
C TRP A 61 2.08 1.30 8.06
N VAL A 62 1.22 2.29 8.20
CA VAL A 62 1.60 3.67 8.50
C VAL A 62 0.86 4.09 9.77
N SER A 63 1.59 4.61 10.76
CA SER A 63 0.96 5.21 11.93
C SER A 63 0.15 6.44 11.54
N VAL A 64 -1.01 6.64 12.16
CA VAL A 64 -1.75 7.88 12.00
C VAL A 64 -1.09 9.01 12.79
N PRO A 65 -1.29 10.28 12.42
CA PRO A 65 -0.88 11.43 13.23
C PRO A 65 -1.57 11.41 14.61
N ASP A 66 -0.91 12.00 15.62
CA ASP A 66 -1.46 12.10 16.96
C ASP A 66 -2.83 12.82 16.94
N GLY A 67 -3.75 12.31 17.74
CA GLY A 67 -5.12 12.84 17.85
C GLY A 67 -6.10 12.36 16.76
N MET A 68 -5.67 11.47 15.84
CA MET A 68 -6.55 10.88 14.83
C MET A 68 -6.77 9.39 15.08
N SER A 69 -8.00 8.92 14.82
CA SER A 69 -8.29 7.49 14.66
C SER A 69 -7.90 6.99 13.27
N SER A 70 -7.87 5.67 13.08
CA SER A 70 -7.66 5.06 11.76
C SER A 70 -8.67 5.55 10.73
N TRP A 71 -9.94 5.73 11.12
CA TRP A 71 -10.99 6.23 10.25
C TRP A 71 -10.87 7.73 9.96
N ASP A 72 -10.50 8.54 10.95
CA ASP A 72 -10.29 9.98 10.73
C ASP A 72 -9.18 10.23 9.73
N PHE A 73 -8.07 9.50 9.85
CA PHE A 73 -6.97 9.62 8.91
C PHE A 73 -7.31 9.09 7.51
N PHE A 74 -8.13 8.03 7.42
CA PHE A 74 -8.67 7.57 6.14
C PHE A 74 -9.48 8.69 5.45
N HIS A 75 -10.43 9.30 6.17
CA HIS A 75 -11.24 10.39 5.64
C HIS A 75 -10.42 11.62 5.28
N PHE A 76 -9.41 11.93 6.10
CA PHE A 76 -8.46 13.00 5.82
C PHE A 76 -7.70 12.76 4.52
N LEU A 77 -7.10 11.58 4.33
CA LEU A 77 -6.38 11.25 3.11
C LEU A 77 -7.28 11.23 1.88
N LEU A 78 -8.51 10.76 2.03
CA LEU A 78 -9.49 10.75 0.93
C LEU A 78 -9.83 12.17 0.48
N ARG A 79 -10.09 13.10 1.40
CA ARG A 79 -10.51 14.47 1.10
C ARG A 79 -9.36 15.36 0.66
N GLU A 80 -8.26 15.36 1.40
CA GLU A 80 -7.15 16.31 1.20
C GLU A 80 -6.09 15.80 0.21
N ALA A 81 -5.89 14.48 0.12
CA ALA A 81 -4.88 13.88 -0.76
C ALA A 81 -5.48 13.12 -1.95
N GLN A 82 -6.78 12.82 -1.92
CA GLN A 82 -7.43 11.92 -2.90
C GLN A 82 -6.71 10.56 -2.97
N VAL A 83 -6.29 10.06 -1.83
CA VAL A 83 -5.64 8.77 -1.65
C VAL A 83 -6.54 7.88 -0.81
N ILE A 84 -6.81 6.68 -1.32
CA ILE A 84 -7.58 5.65 -0.61
C ILE A 84 -6.57 4.73 0.08
N CYS A 85 -6.80 4.47 1.36
CA CYS A 85 -6.08 3.50 2.16
C CYS A 85 -7.05 2.54 2.84
N THR A 86 -6.57 1.58 3.61
CA THR A 86 -7.42 0.73 4.43
C THR A 86 -7.21 1.12 5.90
N PRO A 87 -8.26 1.52 6.64
CA PRO A 87 -8.14 1.77 8.08
C PRO A 87 -7.69 0.51 8.80
N GLY A 88 -6.73 0.65 9.72
CA GLY A 88 -6.17 -0.50 10.43
C GLY A 88 -7.18 -1.18 11.35
N SER A 89 -8.10 -0.43 11.95
CA SER A 89 -9.20 -0.95 12.76
C SER A 89 -10.09 -1.97 12.00
N GLY A 90 -10.13 -1.93 10.67
CA GLY A 90 -10.79 -2.94 9.84
C GLY A 90 -10.15 -4.33 9.91
N PHE A 91 -8.94 -4.45 10.47
CA PHE A 91 -8.22 -5.72 10.70
C PHE A 91 -8.28 -6.18 12.16
N GLY A 92 -9.03 -5.48 12.99
CA GLY A 92 -9.19 -5.78 14.41
C GLY A 92 -8.65 -4.66 15.33
N PRO A 93 -8.86 -4.80 16.65
CA PRO A 93 -8.53 -3.74 17.62
C PRO A 93 -7.06 -3.33 17.61
N CYS A 94 -6.15 -4.27 17.38
CA CYS A 94 -4.70 -4.00 17.31
C CYS A 94 -4.29 -3.14 16.10
N GLY A 95 -5.17 -2.98 15.13
CA GLY A 95 -4.94 -2.14 13.96
C GLY A 95 -5.33 -0.68 14.15
N GLU A 96 -5.96 -0.32 15.29
CA GLU A 96 -6.31 1.08 15.57
C GLU A 96 -5.04 1.93 15.70
N GLY A 97 -5.11 3.16 15.21
CA GLY A 97 -3.94 4.07 15.13
C GLY A 97 -3.03 3.82 13.92
N TYR A 98 -3.46 2.98 12.98
CA TYR A 98 -2.73 2.69 11.74
C TYR A 98 -3.64 2.74 10.52
N VAL A 99 -3.04 2.94 9.36
CA VAL A 99 -3.64 2.68 8.04
C VAL A 99 -2.71 1.80 7.21
N ARG A 100 -3.28 0.98 6.33
CA ARG A 100 -2.52 0.15 5.40
C ARG A 100 -2.53 0.75 4.00
N LEU A 101 -1.36 0.99 3.45
CA LEU A 101 -1.13 1.36 2.05
C LEU A 101 -0.67 0.14 1.26
N THR A 102 -0.85 0.18 -0.07
CA THR A 102 -0.41 -0.87 -0.98
C THR A 102 0.46 -0.32 -2.10
N ALA A 103 1.43 -1.13 -2.53
CA ALA A 103 2.31 -0.80 -3.65
C ALA A 103 1.80 -1.29 -5.01
N PHE A 104 0.57 -1.84 -5.08
CA PHE A 104 -0.06 -2.39 -6.28
C PHE A 104 -0.59 -1.29 -7.20
N ASN A 105 0.29 -0.52 -7.81
CA ASN A 105 -0.11 0.49 -8.80
C ASN A 105 1.04 0.77 -9.77
N THR A 106 0.79 1.60 -10.78
CA THR A 106 1.87 2.10 -11.63
C THR A 106 2.79 3.03 -10.84
N SER A 107 4.06 3.10 -11.22
CA SER A 107 5.04 3.96 -10.54
C SER A 107 4.66 5.43 -10.60
N GLU A 108 4.05 5.88 -11.70
CA GLU A 108 3.57 7.26 -11.88
C GLU A 108 2.46 7.62 -10.89
N LYS A 109 1.43 6.77 -10.79
CA LYS A 109 0.31 6.98 -9.86
C LYS A 109 0.78 6.91 -8.42
N THR A 110 1.71 6.00 -8.10
CA THR A 110 2.31 5.90 -6.77
C THR A 110 3.08 7.17 -6.41
N ALA A 111 3.92 7.70 -7.31
CA ALA A 111 4.65 8.93 -7.09
C ALA A 111 3.71 10.13 -6.86
N MET A 112 2.63 10.20 -7.65
CA MET A 112 1.61 11.24 -7.48
C MET A 112 0.88 11.12 -6.13
N ALA A 113 0.49 9.91 -5.74
CA ALA A 113 -0.17 9.67 -4.45
C ALA A 113 0.75 10.04 -3.28
N VAL A 114 2.02 9.66 -3.33
CA VAL A 114 3.03 10.02 -2.32
C VAL A 114 3.19 11.54 -2.22
N LYS A 115 3.28 12.25 -3.35
CA LYS A 115 3.37 13.71 -3.37
C LYS A 115 2.17 14.37 -2.70
N ARG A 116 0.94 13.92 -3.02
CA ARG A 116 -0.30 14.44 -2.44
C ARG A 116 -0.39 14.16 -0.94
N LEU A 117 -0.06 12.93 -0.52
CA LEU A 117 -0.01 12.54 0.89
C LEU A 117 0.95 13.45 1.67
N LYS A 118 2.16 13.64 1.17
CA LYS A 118 3.17 14.53 1.80
C LYS A 118 2.64 15.95 1.96
N THR A 119 2.03 16.50 0.92
CA THR A 119 1.47 17.86 0.97
C THR A 119 0.35 17.98 1.99
N ALA A 120 -0.56 17.01 2.03
CA ALA A 120 -1.68 17.00 2.96
C ALA A 120 -1.21 16.87 4.42
N VAL A 121 -0.32 15.92 4.71
CA VAL A 121 0.19 15.70 6.08
C VAL A 121 1.00 16.90 6.56
N LYS A 122 1.89 17.46 5.75
CA LYS A 122 2.63 18.69 6.12
C LYS A 122 1.71 19.87 6.43
N LYS A 123 0.62 20.03 5.66
CA LYS A 123 -0.38 21.07 5.91
C LYS A 123 -1.13 20.87 7.22
N TYR A 124 -1.34 19.61 7.61
CA TYR A 124 -1.97 19.26 8.88
C TYR A 124 -1.02 19.56 10.07
N THR A 125 0.23 19.09 10.01
CA THR A 125 1.21 19.29 11.08
C THR A 125 1.63 20.75 11.28
N ASN A 126 1.54 21.60 10.25
CA ASN A 126 1.84 23.03 10.36
C ASN A 126 0.67 23.88 10.89
N LYS A 127 -0.51 23.29 11.12
CA LYS A 127 -1.70 23.98 11.67
C LYS A 127 -1.89 23.78 13.16
N GLY A 128 -1.13 22.89 13.78
CA GLY A 128 -1.06 22.66 15.23
C GLY A 128 0.19 23.26 15.81
#